data_826ca7303492805799e9245fa3ad2f00
#
_entry.id   826ca7303492805799e9245fa3ad2f00
#
_cell.length_a   1.000
_cell.length_b   1.000
_cell.length_c   1.000
_cell.angle_alpha   90.00
_cell.angle_beta   90.00
_cell.angle_gamma   90.00
#
_symmetry.space_group_name_H-M   'P 1'
#
loop_
_entity.id
_entity.type
_entity.pdbx_description
1 polymer ?
#
loop_
_entity_poly.entity_id
_entity_poly.type
_entity_poly.pdbx_seq_one_letter_code
_entity_poly.pdbx_strand_id
1 'polypeptide(L)'
;MQFQLTSDFIENIAQLIAKKDGNALRELLQNFHFADIAELLEELKSDQATYLIQQLESDLTSEALMELDDDVREKILERLSPKEIAAELEELDTDDAADIIAELDEKIQQKVIDKIEDQEHAADIVELLNYDEDTAGALMAKELVQVKETWTVAGCVREMRRQAENVTRVHSIYVTNKEGKLTGRLSLKDLLTAEAKTKISDVFIPKVDYVTVHTENEEVARIMQKYDLEAIPVVDDKGILVGRITIDDIVDFIKDEAEKDYQMAAGISQDVEADDSIMDLTKARLPWLVLGLLGGLGSVYIMRGFDEALATHVELFFFTPLIAAMAGNVGVQSSAIIVQGLANDNVKGSLFKRLLKEVGLALINGLALGVLVILFGALTQMDQQVAFTIAISMLLVIIVAALVGTFVPIILDKKGIDPAIATGPFITTSNDIFGIFLFFFIAKLILNF
;
A
#
# COMPACT_ATOMS: atom_id res chain seq x y z
N MET A 1 -15.46 26.89 8.69
CA MET A 1 -14.11 27.47 8.87
C MET A 1 -13.18 26.28 8.81
N GLN A 2 -12.11 26.35 8.04
CA GLN A 2 -11.12 25.29 8.03
C GLN A 2 -10.44 25.32 9.41
N PHE A 3 -10.50 24.24 10.15
CA PHE A 3 -9.81 24.07 11.42
C PHE A 3 -8.30 24.23 11.16
N GLN A 4 -7.59 24.88 12.04
CA GLN A 4 -6.13 24.95 12.00
C GLN A 4 -5.61 24.65 13.39
N LEU A 5 -4.90 23.55 13.51
CA LEU A 5 -4.22 23.17 14.73
C LEU A 5 -3.07 24.15 15.01
N THR A 6 -3.26 25.04 15.98
CA THR A 6 -2.26 26.04 16.38
C THR A 6 -1.59 25.65 17.69
N SER A 7 -0.33 26.00 17.88
CA SER A 7 0.39 25.74 19.12
C SER A 7 -0.33 26.28 20.36
N ASP A 8 -0.99 27.45 20.24
CA ASP A 8 -1.77 28.04 21.34
C ASP A 8 -3.01 27.19 21.69
N PHE A 9 -3.62 26.55 20.67
CA PHE A 9 -4.77 25.66 20.87
C PHE A 9 -4.33 24.37 21.57
N ILE A 10 -3.25 23.73 21.10
CA ILE A 10 -2.68 22.53 21.72
C ILE A 10 -2.30 22.81 23.18
N GLU A 11 -1.65 23.95 23.45
CA GLU A 11 -1.29 24.35 24.82
C GLU A 11 -2.50 24.55 25.70
N ASN A 12 -3.59 25.13 25.18
CA ASN A 12 -4.87 25.29 25.91
C ASN A 12 -5.47 23.92 26.26
N ILE A 13 -5.52 22.97 25.30
CA ILE A 13 -5.99 21.61 25.56
C ILE A 13 -5.12 20.92 26.60
N ALA A 14 -3.80 20.98 26.48
CA ALA A 14 -2.88 20.41 27.47
C ALA A 14 -3.08 21.01 28.89
N GLN A 15 -3.39 22.28 28.98
CA GLN A 15 -3.73 22.93 30.28
C GLN A 15 -5.05 22.44 30.84
N LEU A 16 -6.08 22.22 30.01
CA LEU A 16 -7.37 21.67 30.46
C LEU A 16 -7.21 20.22 30.94
N ILE A 17 -6.42 19.39 30.19
CA ILE A 17 -6.06 18.03 30.60
C ILE A 17 -5.34 18.06 31.96
N ALA A 18 -4.32 18.90 32.11
CA ALA A 18 -3.58 19.03 33.38
C ALA A 18 -4.46 19.42 34.57
N LYS A 19 -5.52 20.22 34.33
CA LYS A 19 -6.53 20.59 35.33
C LYS A 19 -7.59 19.52 35.54
N LYS A 20 -7.61 18.48 34.73
CA LYS A 20 -8.65 17.43 34.66
C LYS A 20 -10.06 17.98 34.46
N ASP A 21 -10.19 19.03 33.64
CA ASP A 21 -11.46 19.66 33.32
C ASP A 21 -12.11 19.02 32.09
N GLY A 22 -12.63 17.81 32.28
CA GLY A 22 -13.30 17.05 31.20
C GLY A 22 -14.56 17.72 30.65
N ASN A 23 -15.26 18.55 31.45
CA ASN A 23 -16.44 19.26 30.96
C ASN A 23 -16.04 20.36 29.96
N ALA A 24 -15.00 21.12 30.25
CA ALA A 24 -14.50 22.15 29.34
C ALA A 24 -13.95 21.53 28.04
N LEU A 25 -13.30 20.36 28.12
CA LEU A 25 -12.84 19.62 26.95
C LEU A 25 -14.01 19.18 26.05
N ARG A 26 -15.06 18.57 26.63
CA ARG A 26 -16.26 18.17 25.88
C ARG A 26 -16.96 19.36 25.24
N GLU A 27 -17.19 20.45 25.98
CA GLU A 27 -17.84 21.65 25.45
C GLU A 27 -17.04 22.28 24.29
N LEU A 28 -15.71 22.22 24.37
CA LEU A 28 -14.83 22.79 23.36
C LEU A 28 -14.77 21.93 22.09
N LEU A 29 -14.76 20.60 22.20
CA LEU A 29 -14.47 19.66 21.11
C LEU A 29 -15.70 18.95 20.52
N GLN A 30 -16.89 19.03 21.16
CA GLN A 30 -18.10 18.31 20.71
C GLN A 30 -18.58 18.58 19.28
N ASN A 31 -18.13 19.63 18.63
CA ASN A 31 -18.50 19.98 17.27
C ASN A 31 -17.32 19.87 16.30
N PHE A 32 -16.20 19.29 16.72
CA PHE A 32 -15.06 19.05 15.85
C PHE A 32 -15.33 17.81 15.00
N HIS A 33 -14.70 17.75 13.85
CA HIS A 33 -14.68 16.54 13.02
C HIS A 33 -13.71 15.53 13.65
N PHE A 34 -13.97 14.25 13.51
CA PHE A 34 -13.10 13.21 14.05
C PHE A 34 -11.67 13.34 13.51
N ALA A 35 -11.47 13.64 12.23
CA ALA A 35 -10.15 13.90 11.66
C ALA A 35 -9.40 15.07 12.35
N ASP A 36 -10.11 16.15 12.74
CA ASP A 36 -9.50 17.26 13.52
C ASP A 36 -9.11 16.80 14.93
N ILE A 37 -9.85 15.83 15.50
CA ILE A 37 -9.53 15.22 16.80
C ILE A 37 -8.31 14.29 16.66
N ALA A 38 -8.20 13.52 15.56
CA ALA A 38 -7.03 12.68 15.29
C ALA A 38 -5.76 13.54 15.21
N GLU A 39 -5.74 14.59 14.38
CA GLU A 39 -4.61 15.54 14.32
C GLU A 39 -4.24 16.11 15.71
N LEU A 40 -5.23 16.36 16.57
CA LEU A 40 -4.97 16.83 17.93
C LEU A 40 -4.37 15.74 18.83
N LEU A 41 -4.82 14.47 18.68
CA LEU A 41 -4.31 13.34 19.46
C LEU A 41 -2.84 13.04 19.14
N GLU A 42 -2.44 13.16 17.88
CA GLU A 42 -1.05 12.98 17.40
C GLU A 42 -0.08 13.99 18.02
N GLU A 43 -0.51 15.24 18.18
CA GLU A 43 0.30 16.29 18.78
C GLU A 43 0.38 16.19 20.32
N LEU A 44 -0.44 15.37 20.96
CA LEU A 44 -0.45 15.17 22.39
C LEU A 44 0.46 14.01 22.82
N LYS A 45 0.93 14.04 24.08
CA LYS A 45 1.59 12.88 24.67
C LYS A 45 0.57 11.76 24.87
N SER A 46 0.98 10.51 24.75
CA SER A 46 0.08 9.34 24.84
C SER A 46 -0.77 9.32 26.13
N ASP A 47 -0.27 9.81 27.27
CA ASP A 47 -1.05 9.92 28.49
C ASP A 47 -2.13 11.02 28.44
N GLN A 48 -1.86 12.08 27.69
CA GLN A 48 -2.80 13.16 27.45
C GLN A 48 -3.86 12.78 26.42
N ALA A 49 -3.45 12.13 25.34
CA ALA A 49 -4.33 11.61 24.30
C ALA A 49 -5.31 10.57 24.88
N THR A 50 -4.81 9.59 25.64
CA THR A 50 -5.66 8.59 26.34
C THR A 50 -6.67 9.27 27.29
N TYR A 51 -6.23 10.29 28.05
CA TYR A 51 -7.16 11.03 28.92
C TYR A 51 -8.23 11.77 28.11
N LEU A 52 -7.85 12.34 26.95
CA LEU A 52 -8.79 13.05 26.09
C LEU A 52 -9.87 12.10 25.54
N ILE A 53 -9.49 10.93 25.02
CA ILE A 53 -10.41 9.88 24.57
C ILE A 53 -11.39 9.51 25.68
N GLN A 54 -10.92 9.27 26.90
CA GLN A 54 -11.78 8.94 28.05
C GLN A 54 -12.75 10.05 28.45
N GLN A 55 -12.59 11.29 27.95
CA GLN A 55 -13.47 12.40 28.26
C GLN A 55 -14.47 12.73 27.16
N LEU A 56 -14.21 12.36 25.93
CA LEU A 56 -15.10 12.58 24.77
C LEU A 56 -16.13 11.44 24.66
N GLU A 57 -17.08 11.59 23.77
CA GLU A 57 -18.09 10.57 23.45
C GLU A 57 -17.50 9.58 22.46
N SER A 58 -17.80 8.27 22.61
CA SER A 58 -17.19 7.20 21.81
C SER A 58 -17.51 7.32 20.31
N ASP A 59 -18.66 7.86 19.92
CA ASP A 59 -19.01 8.13 18.52
C ASP A 59 -18.04 9.10 17.80
N LEU A 60 -17.35 9.94 18.55
CA LEU A 60 -16.35 10.87 18.03
C LEU A 60 -14.94 10.29 18.10
N THR A 61 -14.64 9.53 19.17
CA THR A 61 -13.28 9.03 19.43
C THR A 61 -12.98 7.73 18.71
N SER A 62 -13.98 6.90 18.43
CA SER A 62 -13.85 5.69 17.63
C SER A 62 -13.37 6.00 16.20
N GLU A 63 -14.07 6.89 15.51
CA GLU A 63 -13.67 7.35 14.18
C GLU A 63 -12.30 8.08 14.21
N ALA A 64 -12.02 8.85 15.27
CA ALA A 64 -10.72 9.50 15.41
C ALA A 64 -9.57 8.50 15.64
N LEU A 65 -9.83 7.35 16.28
CA LEU A 65 -8.85 6.29 16.44
C LEU A 65 -8.47 5.64 15.10
N MET A 66 -9.40 5.54 14.15
CA MET A 66 -9.13 5.00 12.80
C MET A 66 -8.23 5.92 11.97
N GLU A 67 -8.32 7.22 12.17
CA GLU A 67 -7.52 8.21 11.43
C GLU A 67 -6.10 8.41 11.99
N LEU A 68 -5.76 7.79 13.14
CA LEU A 68 -4.44 7.92 13.77
C LEU A 68 -3.39 7.05 13.08
N ASP A 69 -2.16 7.53 13.05
CA ASP A 69 -0.99 6.70 12.75
C ASP A 69 -0.94 5.48 13.68
N ASP A 70 -0.58 4.31 13.14
CA ASP A 70 -0.64 3.02 13.85
C ASP A 70 0.13 3.04 15.18
N ASP A 71 1.32 3.64 15.19
CA ASP A 71 2.18 3.71 16.38
C ASP A 71 1.62 4.61 17.48
N VAL A 72 0.82 5.62 17.12
CA VAL A 72 0.10 6.49 18.07
C VAL A 72 -1.12 5.77 18.62
N ARG A 73 -1.87 5.10 17.74
CA ARG A 73 -3.04 4.30 18.09
C ARG A 73 -2.66 3.16 19.05
N GLU A 74 -1.62 2.38 18.74
CA GLU A 74 -1.12 1.31 19.61
C GLU A 74 -0.80 1.81 21.03
N LYS A 75 -0.07 2.93 21.15
CA LYS A 75 0.28 3.53 22.45
C LYS A 75 -0.91 4.00 23.27
N ILE A 76 -1.99 4.39 22.60
CA ILE A 76 -3.25 4.78 23.24
C ILE A 76 -4.01 3.53 23.69
N LEU A 77 -4.16 2.53 22.80
CA LEU A 77 -4.85 1.26 23.08
C LEU A 77 -4.21 0.49 24.23
N GLU A 78 -2.88 0.48 24.34
CA GLU A 78 -2.16 -0.14 25.47
C GLU A 78 -2.53 0.45 26.85
N ARG A 79 -3.03 1.69 26.87
CA ARG A 79 -3.38 2.41 28.11
C ARG A 79 -4.86 2.34 28.45
N LEU A 80 -5.69 1.99 27.49
CA LEU A 80 -7.12 1.80 27.68
C LEU A 80 -7.40 0.42 28.33
N SER A 81 -8.45 0.33 29.11
CA SER A 81 -8.92 -0.95 29.60
C SER A 81 -9.67 -1.71 28.50
N PRO A 82 -9.74 -3.06 28.55
CA PRO A 82 -10.53 -3.84 27.59
C PRO A 82 -12.00 -3.41 27.49
N LYS A 83 -12.55 -2.80 28.54
CA LYS A 83 -13.92 -2.28 28.52
C LYS A 83 -14.01 -0.95 27.78
N GLU A 84 -13.01 -0.09 27.93
CA GLU A 84 -12.95 1.20 27.20
C GLU A 84 -12.74 0.93 25.71
N ILE A 85 -11.82 0.03 25.35
CA ILE A 85 -11.63 -0.37 23.94
C ILE A 85 -12.93 -0.93 23.37
N ALA A 86 -13.61 -1.86 24.05
CA ALA A 86 -14.88 -2.42 23.59
C ALA A 86 -15.96 -1.35 23.35
N ALA A 87 -15.98 -0.29 24.17
CA ALA A 87 -16.94 0.80 24.00
C ALA A 87 -16.65 1.65 22.74
N GLU A 88 -15.36 1.80 22.34
CA GLU A 88 -15.02 2.45 21.08
C GLU A 88 -15.41 1.56 19.88
N LEU A 89 -15.13 0.25 19.97
CA LEU A 89 -15.42 -0.70 18.88
C LEU A 89 -16.92 -0.87 18.61
N GLU A 90 -17.80 -0.63 19.58
CA GLU A 90 -19.25 -0.72 19.39
C GLU A 90 -19.82 0.39 18.50
N GLU A 91 -19.09 1.49 18.33
CA GLU A 91 -19.50 2.61 17.49
C GLU A 91 -18.92 2.54 16.05
N LEU A 92 -17.98 1.60 15.78
CA LEU A 92 -17.35 1.39 14.48
C LEU A 92 -18.10 0.36 13.64
N ASP A 93 -17.93 0.43 12.30
CA ASP A 93 -18.30 -0.65 11.40
C ASP A 93 -17.42 -1.89 11.70
N THR A 94 -17.86 -3.08 11.34
CA THR A 94 -17.21 -4.33 11.78
C THR A 94 -15.81 -4.56 11.22
N ASP A 95 -15.49 -4.05 10.04
CA ASP A 95 -14.15 -4.05 9.43
C ASP A 95 -13.17 -3.22 10.26
N ASP A 96 -13.47 -1.94 10.50
CA ASP A 96 -12.67 -1.05 11.35
C ASP A 96 -12.45 -1.61 12.76
N ALA A 97 -13.52 -2.17 13.35
CA ALA A 97 -13.42 -2.82 14.66
C ALA A 97 -12.53 -4.07 14.63
N ALA A 98 -12.54 -4.84 13.52
CA ALA A 98 -11.69 -6.01 13.36
C ALA A 98 -10.21 -5.60 13.20
N ASP A 99 -9.93 -4.52 12.46
CA ASP A 99 -8.57 -4.00 12.26
C ASP A 99 -7.96 -3.56 13.59
N ILE A 100 -8.67 -2.77 14.41
CA ILE A 100 -8.19 -2.41 15.76
C ILE A 100 -7.94 -3.65 16.62
N ILE A 101 -8.80 -4.66 16.56
CA ILE A 101 -8.59 -5.90 17.35
C ILE A 101 -7.37 -6.66 16.85
N ALA A 102 -7.12 -6.70 15.53
CA ALA A 102 -5.96 -7.38 14.95
C ALA A 102 -4.63 -6.80 15.45
N GLU A 103 -4.57 -5.50 15.73
CA GLU A 103 -3.39 -4.82 16.29
C GLU A 103 -3.10 -5.20 17.76
N LEU A 104 -4.09 -5.70 18.50
CA LEU A 104 -3.92 -6.00 19.93
C LEU A 104 -3.23 -7.34 20.16
N ASP A 105 -2.51 -7.48 21.27
CA ASP A 105 -2.02 -8.77 21.75
C ASP A 105 -3.16 -9.81 21.87
N GLU A 106 -2.99 -11.06 21.43
CA GLU A 106 -3.99 -12.14 21.46
C GLU A 106 -4.72 -12.27 22.82
N LYS A 107 -4.03 -12.03 23.94
CA LYS A 107 -4.61 -12.08 25.29
C LYS A 107 -5.53 -10.89 25.59
N ILE A 108 -5.32 -9.78 24.91
CA ILE A 108 -6.13 -8.57 25.06
C ILE A 108 -7.32 -8.66 24.11
N GLN A 109 -7.13 -9.12 22.88
CA GLN A 109 -8.18 -9.36 21.89
C GLN A 109 -9.38 -10.10 22.51
N GLN A 110 -9.14 -11.28 23.08
CA GLN A 110 -10.23 -12.08 23.68
C GLN A 110 -10.93 -11.34 24.81
N LYS A 111 -10.20 -10.55 25.63
CA LYS A 111 -10.82 -9.81 26.72
C LYS A 111 -11.66 -8.62 26.24
N VAL A 112 -11.26 -8.01 25.13
CA VAL A 112 -12.01 -6.92 24.50
C VAL A 112 -13.28 -7.48 23.88
N ILE A 113 -13.20 -8.55 23.06
CA ILE A 113 -14.34 -9.23 22.45
C ILE A 113 -15.37 -9.67 23.51
N ASP A 114 -14.90 -10.22 24.63
CA ASP A 114 -15.77 -10.62 25.76
C ASP A 114 -16.50 -9.43 26.42
N LYS A 115 -16.12 -8.18 26.13
CA LYS A 115 -16.69 -6.95 26.71
C LYS A 115 -17.63 -6.20 25.77
N ILE A 116 -17.65 -6.54 24.50
CA ILE A 116 -18.60 -6.00 23.52
C ILE A 116 -20.01 -6.45 23.96
N GLU A 117 -20.91 -5.47 24.11
CA GLU A 117 -22.29 -5.73 24.60
C GLU A 117 -23.15 -6.34 23.49
N ASP A 118 -22.99 -5.87 22.24
CA ASP A 118 -23.67 -6.44 21.09
C ASP A 118 -22.99 -7.75 20.63
N GLN A 119 -23.69 -8.86 20.90
CA GLN A 119 -23.19 -10.20 20.60
C GLN A 119 -23.20 -10.52 19.09
N GLU A 120 -24.04 -9.85 18.29
CA GLU A 120 -24.07 -10.01 16.83
C GLU A 120 -22.84 -9.32 16.24
N HIS A 121 -22.60 -8.09 16.64
CA HIS A 121 -21.41 -7.31 16.27
C HIS A 121 -20.10 -8.03 16.67
N ALA A 122 -19.99 -8.52 17.90
CA ALA A 122 -18.84 -9.31 18.36
C ALA A 122 -18.61 -10.58 17.53
N ALA A 123 -19.69 -11.28 17.14
CA ALA A 123 -19.58 -12.49 16.31
C ALA A 123 -19.13 -12.17 14.88
N ASP A 124 -19.59 -11.06 14.32
CA ASP A 124 -19.21 -10.59 13.00
C ASP A 124 -17.74 -10.19 12.96
N ILE A 125 -17.25 -9.45 13.96
CA ILE A 125 -15.82 -9.13 14.10
C ILE A 125 -14.96 -10.41 14.17
N VAL A 126 -15.36 -11.38 15.00
CA VAL A 126 -14.64 -12.67 15.10
C VAL A 126 -14.65 -13.42 13.77
N GLU A 127 -15.72 -13.32 12.98
CA GLU A 127 -15.78 -13.90 11.63
C GLU A 127 -14.75 -13.25 10.70
N LEU A 128 -14.64 -11.90 10.73
CA LEU A 128 -13.71 -11.14 9.89
C LEU A 128 -12.26 -11.48 10.20
N LEU A 129 -11.89 -11.58 11.47
CA LEU A 129 -10.55 -11.98 11.92
C LEU A 129 -10.11 -13.39 11.48
N ASN A 130 -11.00 -14.22 10.93
CA ASN A 130 -10.65 -15.55 10.40
C ASN A 130 -10.34 -15.56 8.90
N TYR A 131 -10.55 -14.47 8.18
CA TYR A 131 -10.14 -14.34 6.78
C TYR A 131 -8.66 -13.98 6.67
N ASP A 132 -8.05 -14.27 5.53
CA ASP A 132 -6.69 -13.82 5.23
C ASP A 132 -6.69 -12.29 5.04
N GLU A 133 -5.74 -11.57 5.65
CA GLU A 133 -5.67 -10.10 5.69
C GLU A 133 -5.71 -9.44 4.30
N ASP A 134 -5.08 -10.06 3.30
CA ASP A 134 -5.02 -9.52 1.93
C ASP A 134 -6.26 -9.87 1.08
N THR A 135 -7.40 -10.19 1.70
CA THR A 135 -8.61 -10.61 0.97
C THR A 135 -9.84 -9.77 1.27
N ALA A 136 -10.76 -9.73 0.31
CA ALA A 136 -12.06 -9.08 0.44
C ALA A 136 -12.86 -9.53 1.68
N GLY A 137 -12.57 -10.70 2.20
CA GLY A 137 -13.18 -11.22 3.43
C GLY A 137 -12.74 -10.47 4.68
N ALA A 138 -11.46 -10.06 4.75
CA ALA A 138 -10.95 -9.24 5.84
C ALA A 138 -11.36 -7.76 5.68
N LEU A 139 -11.36 -7.24 4.46
CA LEU A 139 -11.64 -5.83 4.14
C LEU A 139 -13.15 -5.48 4.15
N MET A 140 -14.07 -6.42 4.32
CA MET A 140 -15.51 -6.16 4.19
C MET A 140 -16.15 -5.76 5.49
N ALA A 141 -17.03 -4.75 5.47
CA ALA A 141 -18.02 -4.50 6.50
C ALA A 141 -19.23 -5.45 6.39
N LYS A 142 -19.78 -5.84 7.54
CA LYS A 142 -21.04 -6.61 7.63
C LYS A 142 -22.27 -5.72 7.57
N GLU A 143 -22.14 -4.46 7.84
CA GLU A 143 -23.18 -3.44 7.84
C GLU A 143 -23.64 -3.14 6.42
N LEU A 144 -24.77 -3.67 6.04
CA LEU A 144 -25.35 -3.48 4.70
C LEU A 144 -26.88 -3.50 4.69
N VAL A 145 -27.45 -2.88 3.69
CA VAL A 145 -28.91 -2.91 3.49
C VAL A 145 -29.28 -3.96 2.44
N GLN A 146 -29.98 -5.01 2.84
CA GLN A 146 -30.45 -6.05 1.96
C GLN A 146 -31.97 -6.22 1.99
N VAL A 147 -32.55 -6.53 0.83
CA VAL A 147 -33.96 -6.76 0.66
C VAL A 147 -34.24 -7.99 -0.20
N LYS A 148 -35.41 -8.60 -0.04
CA LYS A 148 -35.77 -9.77 -0.85
C LYS A 148 -36.43 -9.34 -2.14
N GLU A 149 -36.10 -9.99 -3.27
CA GLU A 149 -36.71 -9.76 -4.59
C GLU A 149 -38.23 -9.92 -4.60
N THR A 150 -38.75 -10.73 -3.67
CA THR A 150 -40.18 -11.02 -3.55
C THR A 150 -40.98 -9.94 -2.83
N TRP A 151 -40.30 -8.97 -2.19
CA TRP A 151 -40.98 -7.91 -1.44
C TRP A 151 -41.55 -6.83 -2.34
N THR A 152 -42.49 -6.03 -1.78
CA THR A 152 -42.96 -4.81 -2.43
C THR A 152 -42.11 -3.62 -2.07
N VAL A 153 -42.14 -2.57 -2.87
CA VAL A 153 -41.48 -1.29 -2.60
C VAL A 153 -41.82 -0.77 -1.19
N ALA A 154 -43.08 -0.80 -0.78
CA ALA A 154 -43.48 -0.39 0.57
C ALA A 154 -42.87 -1.28 1.67
N GLY A 155 -42.75 -2.58 1.42
CA GLY A 155 -42.09 -3.52 2.33
C GLY A 155 -40.57 -3.24 2.44
N CYS A 156 -39.96 -2.99 1.29
CA CYS A 156 -38.54 -2.64 1.19
C CYS A 156 -38.23 -1.35 1.98
N VAL A 157 -38.96 -0.26 1.77
CA VAL A 157 -38.77 1.01 2.48
C VAL A 157 -38.87 0.84 4.00
N ARG A 158 -39.80 0.03 4.47
CA ARG A 158 -39.96 -0.24 5.91
C ARG A 158 -38.74 -0.99 6.49
N GLU A 159 -38.30 -2.02 5.77
CA GLU A 159 -37.16 -2.82 6.20
C GLU A 159 -35.83 -2.05 6.11
N MET A 160 -35.66 -1.30 5.03
CA MET A 160 -34.50 -0.40 4.86
C MET A 160 -34.38 0.61 6.03
N ARG A 161 -35.50 1.19 6.47
CA ARG A 161 -35.47 2.10 7.61
C ARG A 161 -34.99 1.44 8.91
N ARG A 162 -35.33 0.16 9.09
CA ARG A 162 -34.87 -0.62 10.26
C ARG A 162 -33.39 -0.97 10.18
N GLN A 163 -32.91 -1.36 9.00
CA GLN A 163 -31.51 -1.72 8.80
C GLN A 163 -30.60 -0.47 8.75
N ALA A 164 -31.12 0.65 8.24
CA ALA A 164 -30.35 1.90 8.15
C ALA A 164 -30.08 2.58 9.53
N GLU A 165 -30.70 2.13 10.59
CA GLU A 165 -30.35 2.54 11.95
C GLU A 165 -28.97 2.01 12.37
N ASN A 166 -28.52 0.92 11.76
CA ASN A 166 -27.23 0.25 12.05
C ASN A 166 -26.22 0.42 10.91
N VAL A 167 -26.38 1.39 10.02
CA VAL A 167 -25.49 1.64 8.88
C VAL A 167 -25.20 3.11 8.81
N THR A 168 -23.93 3.48 8.90
CA THR A 168 -23.47 4.86 8.82
C THR A 168 -23.92 5.54 7.51
N ARG A 169 -23.84 4.81 6.38
CA ARG A 169 -24.24 5.31 5.07
C ARG A 169 -24.85 4.21 4.18
N VAL A 170 -25.95 4.51 3.52
CA VAL A 170 -26.58 3.60 2.55
C VAL A 170 -26.03 3.86 1.14
N HIS A 171 -24.98 3.16 0.76
CA HIS A 171 -24.37 3.25 -0.58
C HIS A 171 -25.23 2.53 -1.63
N SER A 172 -25.68 1.32 -1.32
CA SER A 172 -26.51 0.49 -2.19
C SER A 172 -27.49 -0.35 -1.37
N ILE A 173 -28.61 -0.67 -1.98
CA ILE A 173 -29.56 -1.64 -1.41
C ILE A 173 -29.38 -2.93 -2.21
N TYR A 174 -28.91 -4.00 -1.58
CA TYR A 174 -28.66 -5.27 -2.23
C TYR A 174 -29.94 -6.11 -2.26
N VAL A 175 -30.17 -6.76 -3.39
CA VAL A 175 -31.34 -7.62 -3.60
C VAL A 175 -30.89 -9.07 -3.54
N THR A 176 -31.54 -9.84 -2.67
CA THR A 176 -31.25 -11.26 -2.49
C THR A 176 -32.50 -12.12 -2.76
N ASN A 177 -32.28 -13.38 -3.15
CA ASN A 177 -33.33 -14.38 -3.24
C ASN A 177 -33.73 -14.90 -1.85
N LYS A 178 -34.58 -15.92 -1.79
CA LYS A 178 -35.04 -16.53 -0.54
C LYS A 178 -33.92 -17.21 0.24
N GLU A 179 -32.89 -17.66 -0.46
CA GLU A 179 -31.71 -18.37 0.09
C GLU A 179 -30.60 -17.43 0.54
N GLY A 180 -30.78 -16.12 0.37
CA GLY A 180 -29.73 -15.09 0.72
C GLY A 180 -28.74 -14.85 -0.40
N LYS A 181 -28.86 -15.50 -1.56
CA LYS A 181 -27.92 -15.26 -2.67
C LYS A 181 -28.20 -13.91 -3.32
N LEU A 182 -27.11 -13.22 -3.64
CA LEU A 182 -27.14 -11.94 -4.34
C LEU A 182 -27.75 -12.11 -5.74
N THR A 183 -28.79 -11.32 -6.05
CA THR A 183 -29.47 -11.33 -7.36
C THR A 183 -29.33 -9.98 -8.08
N GLY A 184 -29.04 -8.91 -7.38
CA GLY A 184 -28.86 -7.60 -7.97
C GLY A 184 -28.80 -6.48 -6.92
N ARG A 185 -28.95 -5.25 -7.38
CA ARG A 185 -29.02 -4.05 -6.53
C ARG A 185 -30.24 -3.20 -6.84
N LEU A 186 -30.68 -2.43 -5.87
CA LEU A 186 -31.77 -1.48 -6.01
C LEU A 186 -31.23 -0.07 -5.78
N SER A 187 -31.47 0.82 -6.74
CA SER A 187 -31.13 2.22 -6.60
C SER A 187 -32.15 2.91 -5.67
N LEU A 188 -31.68 3.79 -4.80
CA LEU A 188 -32.54 4.62 -3.95
C LEU A 188 -33.52 5.44 -4.80
N LYS A 189 -33.08 5.92 -5.98
CA LYS A 189 -33.92 6.62 -6.95
C LYS A 189 -35.09 5.75 -7.44
N ASP A 190 -34.79 4.50 -7.84
CA ASP A 190 -35.80 3.61 -8.35
C ASP A 190 -36.81 3.22 -7.26
N LEU A 191 -36.33 3.04 -6.03
CA LEU A 191 -37.18 2.81 -4.86
C LEU A 191 -38.12 3.98 -4.57
N LEU A 192 -37.64 5.22 -4.67
CA LEU A 192 -38.43 6.42 -4.41
C LEU A 192 -39.43 6.76 -5.53
N THR A 193 -39.18 6.34 -6.76
CA THR A 193 -39.97 6.67 -7.93
C THR A 193 -40.98 5.58 -8.27
N ALA A 194 -40.81 4.35 -7.79
CA ALA A 194 -41.72 3.22 -8.05
C ALA A 194 -42.96 3.28 -7.16
N GLU A 195 -44.05 2.72 -7.65
CA GLU A 195 -45.29 2.60 -6.88
C GLU A 195 -45.14 1.66 -5.68
N ALA A 196 -45.73 1.98 -4.54
CA ALA A 196 -45.63 1.25 -3.28
C ALA A 196 -45.97 -0.26 -3.36
N LYS A 197 -46.84 -0.66 -4.31
CA LYS A 197 -47.26 -2.05 -4.51
C LYS A 197 -46.42 -2.81 -5.53
N THR A 198 -45.48 -2.14 -6.24
CA THR A 198 -44.59 -2.78 -7.22
C THR A 198 -43.68 -3.76 -6.51
N LYS A 199 -43.40 -4.90 -7.10
CA LYS A 199 -42.44 -5.86 -6.56
C LYS A 199 -40.99 -5.38 -6.82
N ILE A 200 -40.11 -5.72 -5.93
CA ILE A 200 -38.68 -5.42 -6.10
C ILE A 200 -38.14 -6.14 -7.35
N SER A 201 -38.61 -7.35 -7.63
CA SER A 201 -38.27 -8.08 -8.86
C SER A 201 -38.51 -7.32 -10.16
N ASP A 202 -39.36 -6.30 -10.17
CA ASP A 202 -39.76 -5.56 -11.36
C ASP A 202 -38.99 -4.23 -11.51
N VAL A 203 -38.22 -3.82 -10.49
CA VAL A 203 -37.54 -2.51 -10.44
C VAL A 203 -36.02 -2.60 -10.12
N PHE A 204 -35.55 -3.75 -9.60
CA PHE A 204 -34.13 -3.89 -9.28
C PHE A 204 -33.25 -4.04 -10.53
N ILE A 205 -31.98 -3.69 -10.42
CA ILE A 205 -30.99 -3.87 -11.47
C ILE A 205 -30.36 -5.25 -11.31
N PRO A 206 -30.67 -6.22 -12.21
CA PRO A 206 -30.02 -7.51 -12.22
C PRO A 206 -28.57 -7.36 -12.71
N LYS A 207 -27.68 -8.26 -12.33
CA LYS A 207 -26.23 -8.21 -12.64
C LYS A 207 -25.52 -7.04 -11.97
N VAL A 208 -25.21 -7.22 -10.73
CA VAL A 208 -24.29 -6.39 -9.98
C VAL A 208 -22.91 -7.04 -10.03
N ASP A 209 -21.86 -6.23 -10.18
CA ASP A 209 -20.51 -6.70 -9.98
C ASP A 209 -20.35 -7.02 -8.49
N TYR A 210 -19.69 -8.13 -8.19
CA TYR A 210 -19.43 -8.61 -6.84
C TYR A 210 -18.05 -9.29 -6.77
N VAL A 211 -17.54 -9.45 -5.57
CA VAL A 211 -16.34 -10.21 -5.27
C VAL A 211 -16.65 -11.33 -4.30
N THR A 212 -15.77 -12.33 -4.23
CA THR A 212 -15.85 -13.40 -3.22
C THR A 212 -14.95 -13.07 -2.03
N VAL A 213 -15.23 -13.66 -0.89
CA VAL A 213 -14.39 -13.48 0.33
C VAL A 213 -12.91 -13.80 0.13
N HIS A 214 -12.55 -14.57 -0.90
CA HIS A 214 -11.17 -14.95 -1.23
C HIS A 214 -10.54 -14.08 -2.33
N THR A 215 -11.22 -13.04 -2.80
CA THR A 215 -10.69 -12.14 -3.82
C THR A 215 -9.62 -11.27 -3.18
N GLU A 216 -8.44 -11.16 -3.78
CA GLU A 216 -7.34 -10.30 -3.32
C GLU A 216 -7.75 -8.83 -3.34
N ASN A 217 -7.32 -8.04 -2.35
CA ASN A 217 -7.68 -6.64 -2.17
C ASN A 217 -7.29 -5.77 -3.37
N GLU A 218 -6.13 -6.03 -4.00
CA GLU A 218 -5.74 -5.37 -5.26
C GLU A 218 -6.74 -5.58 -6.40
N GLU A 219 -7.29 -6.81 -6.51
CA GLU A 219 -8.29 -7.12 -7.53
C GLU A 219 -9.61 -6.40 -7.23
N VAL A 220 -10.00 -6.31 -5.94
CA VAL A 220 -11.17 -5.53 -5.49
C VAL A 220 -11.00 -4.07 -5.90
N ALA A 221 -9.86 -3.46 -5.54
CA ALA A 221 -9.52 -2.08 -5.89
C ALA A 221 -9.58 -1.85 -7.40
N ARG A 222 -9.01 -2.77 -8.18
CA ARG A 222 -9.04 -2.72 -9.66
C ARG A 222 -10.44 -2.79 -10.24
N ILE A 223 -11.31 -3.63 -9.69
CA ILE A 223 -12.71 -3.75 -10.12
C ILE A 223 -13.47 -2.47 -9.79
N MET A 224 -13.34 -1.97 -8.56
CA MET A 224 -14.04 -0.76 -8.12
C MET A 224 -13.60 0.47 -8.94
N GLN A 225 -12.30 0.65 -9.16
CA GLN A 225 -11.77 1.72 -10.01
C GLN A 225 -12.25 1.60 -11.46
N LYS A 226 -12.24 0.39 -12.04
CA LYS A 226 -12.61 0.17 -13.45
C LYS A 226 -14.07 0.50 -13.75
N TYR A 227 -14.95 0.26 -12.79
CA TYR A 227 -16.40 0.41 -12.95
C TYR A 227 -16.98 1.61 -12.20
N ASP A 228 -16.12 2.46 -11.61
CA ASP A 228 -16.50 3.65 -10.81
C ASP A 228 -17.51 3.28 -9.71
N LEU A 229 -17.21 2.23 -8.92
CA LEU A 229 -18.10 1.75 -7.88
C LEU A 229 -17.84 2.49 -6.56
N GLU A 230 -18.90 2.95 -5.91
CA GLU A 230 -18.85 3.52 -4.55
C GLU A 230 -18.86 2.44 -3.46
N ALA A 231 -19.39 1.25 -3.78
CA ALA A 231 -19.37 0.07 -2.93
C ALA A 231 -19.54 -1.19 -3.77
N ILE A 232 -18.92 -2.29 -3.34
CA ILE A 232 -19.01 -3.61 -3.99
C ILE A 232 -19.51 -4.65 -2.97
N PRO A 233 -20.50 -5.50 -3.31
CA PRO A 233 -20.95 -6.58 -2.42
C PRO A 233 -19.96 -7.74 -2.44
N VAL A 234 -19.78 -8.34 -1.28
CA VAL A 234 -18.97 -9.54 -1.06
C VAL A 234 -19.89 -10.75 -0.86
N VAL A 235 -19.56 -11.86 -1.51
CA VAL A 235 -20.31 -13.10 -1.39
C VAL A 235 -19.42 -14.25 -0.94
N ASP A 236 -20.04 -15.25 -0.26
CA ASP A 236 -19.37 -16.51 0.06
C ASP A 236 -19.26 -17.43 -1.17
N ASP A 237 -18.66 -18.61 -1.00
CA ASP A 237 -18.52 -19.65 -2.04
C ASP A 237 -19.85 -20.17 -2.61
N LYS A 238 -20.94 -19.94 -1.90
CA LYS A 238 -22.31 -20.34 -2.34
C LYS A 238 -23.05 -19.21 -3.04
N GLY A 239 -22.44 -18.00 -3.10
CA GLY A 239 -23.04 -16.79 -3.65
C GLY A 239 -23.99 -16.10 -2.68
N ILE A 240 -23.93 -16.40 -1.38
CA ILE A 240 -24.68 -15.71 -0.33
C ILE A 240 -24.01 -14.38 -0.06
N LEU A 241 -24.78 -13.30 0.02
CA LEU A 241 -24.27 -11.98 0.38
C LEU A 241 -23.84 -11.98 1.85
N VAL A 242 -22.57 -11.65 2.10
CA VAL A 242 -21.95 -11.69 3.44
C VAL A 242 -21.43 -10.34 3.93
N GLY A 243 -21.13 -9.41 3.01
CA GLY A 243 -20.60 -8.09 3.37
C GLY A 243 -20.61 -7.11 2.20
N ARG A 244 -20.01 -5.94 2.44
CA ARG A 244 -19.73 -4.92 1.44
C ARG A 244 -18.34 -4.33 1.68
N ILE A 245 -17.71 -3.82 0.62
CA ILE A 245 -16.49 -3.01 0.71
C ILE A 245 -16.83 -1.66 0.10
N THR A 246 -16.43 -0.58 0.70
CA THR A 246 -16.71 0.78 0.27
C THR A 246 -15.49 1.43 -0.40
N ILE A 247 -15.68 2.59 -1.00
CA ILE A 247 -14.60 3.24 -1.76
C ILE A 247 -13.58 3.91 -0.85
N ASP A 248 -13.97 4.32 0.35
CA ASP A 248 -13.12 4.83 1.42
C ASP A 248 -12.08 3.77 1.83
N ASP A 249 -12.50 2.55 2.19
CA ASP A 249 -11.60 1.44 2.55
C ASP A 249 -10.61 1.13 1.41
N ILE A 250 -11.10 1.18 0.17
CA ILE A 250 -10.25 0.95 -1.02
C ILE A 250 -9.26 2.09 -1.27
N VAL A 251 -9.62 3.33 -0.95
CA VAL A 251 -8.69 4.47 -1.07
C VAL A 251 -7.56 4.35 -0.06
N ASP A 252 -7.87 3.95 1.18
CA ASP A 252 -6.87 3.74 2.22
C ASP A 252 -5.97 2.55 1.86
N PHE A 253 -6.53 1.41 1.46
CA PHE A 253 -5.75 0.28 0.95
C PHE A 253 -4.81 0.67 -0.21
N ILE A 254 -5.28 1.45 -1.20
CA ILE A 254 -4.45 1.89 -2.34
C ILE A 254 -3.31 2.81 -1.86
N LYS A 255 -3.57 3.68 -0.87
CA LYS A 255 -2.57 4.56 -0.30
C LYS A 255 -1.48 3.76 0.40
N ASP A 256 -1.86 2.84 1.29
CA ASP A 256 -0.94 2.03 2.08
C ASP A 256 -0.09 1.11 1.18
N GLU A 257 -0.70 0.47 0.17
CA GLU A 257 0.03 -0.35 -0.79
C GLU A 257 1.00 0.48 -1.65
N ALA A 258 0.63 1.72 -2.01
CA ALA A 258 1.53 2.63 -2.72
C ALA A 258 2.71 3.11 -1.85
N GLU A 259 2.50 3.33 -0.55
CA GLU A 259 3.54 3.69 0.41
C GLU A 259 4.49 2.52 0.63
N LYS A 260 3.97 1.32 0.82
CA LYS A 260 4.73 0.07 0.92
C LYS A 260 5.57 -0.22 -0.32
N ASP A 261 4.98 -0.09 -1.51
CA ASP A 261 5.69 -0.20 -2.80
C ASP A 261 6.83 0.82 -2.90
N TYR A 262 6.59 2.06 -2.48
CA TYR A 262 7.60 3.12 -2.47
C TYR A 262 8.74 2.79 -1.51
N GLN A 263 8.45 2.33 -0.31
CA GLN A 263 9.43 1.93 0.69
C GLN A 263 10.26 0.74 0.20
N MET A 264 9.63 -0.29 -0.35
CA MET A 264 10.32 -1.45 -0.93
C MET A 264 11.23 -1.04 -2.09
N ALA A 265 10.78 -0.15 -2.96
CA ALA A 265 11.60 0.39 -4.04
C ALA A 265 12.81 1.19 -3.54
N ALA A 266 12.70 1.82 -2.37
CA ALA A 266 13.79 2.51 -1.69
C ALA A 266 14.75 1.57 -0.90
N GLY A 267 14.39 0.28 -0.77
CA GLY A 267 15.17 -0.68 0.00
C GLY A 267 14.86 -0.61 1.51
N ILE A 268 13.60 -0.48 1.83
CA ILE A 268 13.05 -0.57 3.18
C ILE A 268 12.18 -1.82 3.20
N SER A 269 12.38 -2.71 4.16
CA SER A 269 11.77 -4.05 4.18
C SER A 269 10.59 -4.20 5.13
N GLN A 270 10.23 -3.14 5.82
CA GLN A 270 9.10 -3.07 6.75
C GLN A 270 8.45 -1.71 6.59
N ASP A 271 7.17 -1.63 6.85
CA ASP A 271 6.50 -0.36 6.94
C ASP A 271 7.06 0.41 8.14
N VAL A 272 7.51 1.63 7.89
CA VAL A 272 8.15 2.50 8.89
C VAL A 272 7.88 3.96 8.59
N GLU A 273 7.73 4.73 9.64
CA GLU A 273 7.55 6.17 9.61
C GLU A 273 8.79 6.95 10.06
N ALA A 274 8.78 8.26 9.80
CA ALA A 274 9.94 9.11 10.10
C ALA A 274 10.22 9.21 11.61
N ASP A 275 9.19 9.11 12.43
CA ASP A 275 9.24 9.28 13.90
C ASP A 275 9.37 7.97 14.67
N ASP A 276 9.45 6.83 13.97
CA ASP A 276 9.68 5.50 14.52
C ASP A 276 10.98 5.38 15.31
N SER A 277 11.02 4.38 16.17
CA SER A 277 12.19 4.11 16.98
C SER A 277 13.44 3.84 16.12
N ILE A 278 14.61 4.26 16.60
CA ILE A 278 15.90 3.98 15.92
C ILE A 278 16.08 2.48 15.65
N MET A 279 15.52 1.63 16.49
CA MET A 279 15.65 0.18 16.34
C MET A 279 14.81 -0.34 15.18
N ASP A 280 13.58 0.14 15.02
CA ASP A 280 12.67 -0.29 13.97
C ASP A 280 13.13 0.24 12.61
N LEU A 281 13.51 1.52 12.53
CA LEU A 281 14.18 2.09 11.35
C LEU A 281 15.46 1.32 10.97
N THR A 282 16.21 0.82 11.97
CA THR A 282 17.41 0.02 11.70
C THR A 282 17.05 -1.36 11.16
N LYS A 283 16.06 -2.04 11.74
CA LYS A 283 15.59 -3.36 11.27
C LYS A 283 15.09 -3.28 9.82
N ALA A 284 14.34 -2.24 9.49
CA ALA A 284 13.80 -2.03 8.15
C ALA A 284 14.89 -1.81 7.08
N ARG A 285 15.99 -1.13 7.41
CA ARG A 285 17.05 -0.75 6.46
C ARG A 285 18.21 -1.73 6.40
N LEU A 286 18.59 -2.34 7.53
CA LEU A 286 19.81 -3.14 7.66
C LEU A 286 19.90 -4.33 6.69
N PRO A 287 18.83 -5.10 6.41
CA PRO A 287 18.91 -6.21 5.46
C PRO A 287 19.40 -5.78 4.07
N TRP A 288 18.87 -4.68 3.55
CA TRP A 288 19.26 -4.15 2.24
C TRP A 288 20.66 -3.54 2.24
N LEU A 289 21.07 -2.89 3.34
CA LEU A 289 22.43 -2.39 3.50
C LEU A 289 23.46 -3.52 3.53
N VAL A 290 23.14 -4.63 4.18
CA VAL A 290 23.99 -5.85 4.18
C VAL A 290 24.08 -6.43 2.78
N LEU A 291 22.96 -6.52 2.04
CA LEU A 291 22.96 -6.96 0.64
C LEU A 291 23.85 -6.08 -0.23
N GLY A 292 23.73 -4.76 -0.10
CA GLY A 292 24.57 -3.79 -0.80
C GLY A 292 26.07 -3.94 -0.45
N LEU A 293 26.39 -4.14 0.83
CA LEU A 293 27.76 -4.40 1.27
C LEU A 293 28.34 -5.67 0.63
N LEU A 294 27.59 -6.77 0.63
CA LEU A 294 28.02 -8.03 0.03
C LEU A 294 28.24 -7.88 -1.49
N GLY A 295 27.36 -7.14 -2.17
CA GLY A 295 27.52 -6.81 -3.59
C GLY A 295 28.77 -5.94 -3.86
N GLY A 296 29.01 -4.93 -3.02
CA GLY A 296 30.22 -4.12 -3.10
C GLY A 296 31.51 -4.94 -2.92
N LEU A 297 31.53 -5.86 -1.94
CA LEU A 297 32.65 -6.79 -1.74
C LEU A 297 32.81 -7.74 -2.93
N GLY A 298 31.70 -8.19 -3.55
CA GLY A 298 31.72 -8.95 -4.79
C GLY A 298 32.38 -8.19 -5.94
N SER A 299 32.04 -6.90 -6.10
CA SER A 299 32.64 -6.01 -7.08
C SER A 299 34.15 -5.83 -6.86
N VAL A 300 34.59 -5.65 -5.60
CA VAL A 300 36.03 -5.62 -5.25
C VAL A 300 36.74 -6.91 -5.62
N TYR A 301 36.10 -8.06 -5.37
CA TYR A 301 36.69 -9.37 -5.74
C TYR A 301 36.83 -9.53 -7.25
N ILE A 302 35.84 -9.09 -8.02
CA ILE A 302 35.90 -9.08 -9.50
C ILE A 302 37.05 -8.18 -9.98
N MET A 303 37.14 -6.96 -9.47
CA MET A 303 38.19 -6.00 -9.84
C MET A 303 39.59 -6.55 -9.59
N ARG A 304 39.81 -7.30 -8.50
CA ARG A 304 41.09 -7.99 -8.23
C ARG A 304 41.46 -9.02 -9.31
N GLY A 305 40.49 -9.61 -9.99
CA GLY A 305 40.73 -10.53 -11.13
C GLY A 305 41.27 -9.85 -12.38
N PHE A 306 41.28 -8.49 -12.40
CA PHE A 306 41.78 -7.67 -13.51
C PHE A 306 42.96 -6.76 -13.11
N ASP A 307 43.80 -7.20 -12.16
CA ASP A 307 44.97 -6.44 -11.65
C ASP A 307 46.02 -6.09 -12.73
N GLU A 308 46.08 -6.90 -13.82
CA GLU A 308 46.88 -6.62 -15.02
C GLU A 308 46.48 -5.29 -15.71
N ALA A 309 45.15 -4.98 -15.68
CA ALA A 309 44.60 -3.73 -16.17
C ALA A 309 45.11 -2.52 -15.38
N LEU A 310 45.24 -2.67 -14.05
CA LEU A 310 45.79 -1.66 -13.17
C LEU A 310 47.24 -1.28 -13.52
N ALA A 311 48.02 -2.28 -13.92
CA ALA A 311 49.43 -2.07 -14.26
C ALA A 311 49.64 -1.37 -15.62
N THR A 312 48.71 -1.57 -16.57
CA THR A 312 48.82 -1.13 -17.96
C THR A 312 47.91 0.06 -18.30
N HIS A 313 46.68 0.08 -17.74
CA HIS A 313 45.63 1.06 -18.06
C HIS A 313 44.91 1.52 -16.79
N VAL A 314 45.64 2.20 -15.91
CA VAL A 314 45.11 2.69 -14.62
C VAL A 314 43.88 3.57 -14.77
N GLU A 315 43.72 4.26 -15.91
CA GLU A 315 42.59 5.11 -16.22
C GLU A 315 41.25 4.35 -16.16
N LEU A 316 41.22 3.07 -16.53
CA LEU A 316 39.99 2.27 -16.46
C LEU A 316 39.37 2.23 -15.05
N PHE A 317 40.22 2.21 -14.02
CA PHE A 317 39.73 2.22 -12.64
C PHE A 317 39.05 3.53 -12.24
N PHE A 318 39.49 4.66 -12.81
CA PHE A 318 38.83 5.95 -12.56
C PHE A 318 37.43 6.01 -13.15
N PHE A 319 37.12 5.20 -14.16
CA PHE A 319 35.79 5.13 -14.77
C PHE A 319 34.87 4.06 -14.16
N THR A 320 35.40 3.19 -13.27
CA THR A 320 34.57 2.16 -12.60
C THR A 320 33.35 2.75 -11.88
N PRO A 321 33.46 3.87 -11.12
CA PRO A 321 32.27 4.48 -10.50
C PRO A 321 31.25 4.98 -11.53
N LEU A 322 31.69 5.48 -12.68
CA LEU A 322 30.79 5.89 -13.77
C LEU A 322 30.03 4.71 -14.34
N ILE A 323 30.73 3.61 -14.60
CA ILE A 323 30.13 2.39 -15.16
C ILE A 323 29.10 1.79 -14.19
N ALA A 324 29.45 1.67 -12.90
CA ALA A 324 28.54 1.19 -11.87
C ALA A 324 27.29 2.08 -11.77
N ALA A 325 27.48 3.41 -11.65
CA ALA A 325 26.38 4.35 -11.60
C ALA A 325 25.43 4.24 -12.82
N MET A 326 25.98 4.08 -14.04
CA MET A 326 25.16 3.94 -15.24
C MET A 326 24.42 2.59 -15.27
N ALA A 327 25.07 1.50 -14.86
CA ALA A 327 24.44 0.19 -14.75
C ALA A 327 23.28 0.19 -13.74
N GLY A 328 23.51 0.72 -12.53
CA GLY A 328 22.49 0.84 -11.50
C GLY A 328 21.31 1.71 -11.95
N ASN A 329 21.57 2.93 -12.43
CA ASN A 329 20.52 3.85 -12.86
C ASN A 329 19.65 3.30 -13.98
N VAL A 330 20.25 2.71 -15.03
CA VAL A 330 19.50 2.14 -16.14
C VAL A 330 18.67 0.94 -15.67
N GLY A 331 19.24 0.09 -14.82
CA GLY A 331 18.53 -1.04 -14.26
C GLY A 331 17.32 -0.63 -13.44
N VAL A 332 17.47 0.34 -12.54
CA VAL A 332 16.37 0.87 -11.72
C VAL A 332 15.30 1.53 -12.59
N GLN A 333 15.69 2.36 -13.58
CA GLN A 333 14.72 2.99 -14.49
C GLN A 333 13.91 1.96 -15.28
N SER A 334 14.56 0.93 -15.83
CA SER A 334 13.87 -0.13 -16.56
C SER A 334 12.96 -0.96 -15.63
N SER A 335 13.43 -1.27 -14.44
CA SER A 335 12.65 -2.01 -13.43
C SER A 335 11.43 -1.23 -12.97
N ALA A 336 11.58 0.03 -12.61
CA ALA A 336 10.47 0.88 -12.16
C ALA A 336 9.36 1.00 -13.21
N ILE A 337 9.72 1.16 -14.50
CA ILE A 337 8.73 1.20 -15.59
C ILE A 337 7.96 -0.13 -15.71
N ILE A 338 8.64 -1.26 -15.49
CA ILE A 338 8.01 -2.58 -15.59
C ILE A 338 7.14 -2.86 -14.38
N VAL A 339 7.61 -2.58 -13.16
CA VAL A 339 6.83 -2.76 -11.92
C VAL A 339 5.55 -1.92 -11.98
N GLN A 340 5.66 -0.63 -12.28
CA GLN A 340 4.49 0.22 -12.48
C GLN A 340 3.56 -0.29 -13.59
N GLY A 341 4.13 -0.87 -14.66
CA GLY A 341 3.35 -1.46 -15.74
C GLY A 341 2.63 -2.75 -15.34
N LEU A 342 3.20 -3.54 -14.43
CA LEU A 342 2.58 -4.75 -13.86
C LEU A 342 1.43 -4.37 -12.94
N ALA A 343 1.65 -3.48 -11.99
CA ALA A 343 0.62 -2.97 -11.09
C ALA A 343 -0.61 -2.40 -11.82
N ASN A 344 -0.40 -1.76 -12.97
CA ASN A 344 -1.48 -1.21 -13.80
C ASN A 344 -2.01 -2.16 -14.91
N ASP A 345 -1.70 -3.44 -14.89
CA ASP A 345 -2.12 -4.42 -15.93
C ASP A 345 -1.73 -4.00 -17.37
N ASN A 346 -0.73 -3.13 -17.51
CA ASN A 346 -0.29 -2.58 -18.80
C ASN A 346 0.84 -3.38 -19.45
N VAL A 347 1.38 -4.39 -18.76
CA VAL A 347 2.44 -5.27 -19.27
C VAL A 347 1.83 -6.37 -20.17
N LYS A 348 1.21 -5.95 -21.31
CA LYS A 348 0.58 -6.87 -22.26
C LYS A 348 1.57 -7.28 -23.38
N GLY A 349 1.45 -8.51 -23.86
CA GLY A 349 2.18 -9.00 -25.03
C GLY A 349 3.38 -9.90 -24.75
N SER A 350 4.19 -10.16 -25.79
CA SER A 350 5.32 -11.09 -25.70
C SER A 350 6.51 -10.45 -24.98
N LEU A 351 7.07 -11.15 -23.99
CA LEU A 351 8.31 -10.79 -23.30
C LEU A 351 9.44 -10.47 -24.29
N PHE A 352 9.58 -11.27 -25.36
CA PHE A 352 10.63 -11.05 -26.36
C PHE A 352 10.51 -9.71 -27.07
N LYS A 353 9.29 -9.28 -27.46
CA LYS A 353 9.09 -7.97 -28.08
C LYS A 353 9.43 -6.82 -27.13
N ARG A 354 9.16 -7.00 -25.85
CA ARG A 354 9.48 -6.01 -24.81
C ARG A 354 10.99 -5.90 -24.60
N LEU A 355 11.68 -7.02 -24.45
CA LEU A 355 13.14 -7.03 -24.36
C LEU A 355 13.80 -6.44 -25.62
N LEU A 356 13.27 -6.68 -26.81
CA LEU A 356 13.78 -6.08 -28.04
C LEU A 356 13.58 -4.55 -28.06
N LYS A 357 12.45 -4.06 -27.57
CA LYS A 357 12.19 -2.62 -27.42
C LYS A 357 13.19 -2.00 -26.42
N GLU A 358 13.46 -2.68 -25.33
CA GLU A 358 14.40 -2.23 -24.30
C GLU A 358 15.83 -2.16 -24.83
N VAL A 359 16.25 -3.17 -25.62
CA VAL A 359 17.55 -3.12 -26.34
C VAL A 359 17.61 -1.91 -27.27
N GLY A 360 16.54 -1.60 -28.01
CA GLY A 360 16.48 -0.42 -28.85
C GLY A 360 16.65 0.90 -28.08
N LEU A 361 15.99 1.01 -26.94
CA LEU A 361 16.11 2.16 -26.04
C LEU A 361 17.53 2.26 -25.44
N ALA A 362 18.07 1.15 -24.97
CA ALA A 362 19.42 1.07 -24.40
C ALA A 362 20.50 1.44 -25.44
N LEU A 363 20.33 1.04 -26.71
CA LEU A 363 21.21 1.44 -27.81
C LEU A 363 21.19 2.95 -28.03
N ILE A 364 20.03 3.58 -28.08
CA ILE A 364 19.93 5.04 -28.28
C ILE A 364 20.61 5.76 -27.14
N ASN A 365 20.26 5.43 -25.89
CA ASN A 365 20.82 6.04 -24.70
C ASN A 365 22.34 5.78 -24.59
N GLY A 366 22.77 4.54 -24.79
CA GLY A 366 24.16 4.14 -24.69
C GLY A 366 25.04 4.78 -25.76
N LEU A 367 24.54 4.96 -27.00
CA LEU A 367 25.25 5.69 -28.04
C LEU A 367 25.39 7.17 -27.70
N ALA A 368 24.31 7.81 -27.21
CA ALA A 368 24.36 9.21 -26.81
C ALA A 368 25.36 9.45 -25.67
N LEU A 369 25.34 8.62 -24.65
CA LEU A 369 26.28 8.66 -23.52
C LEU A 369 27.72 8.30 -23.96
N GLY A 370 27.88 7.33 -24.84
CA GLY A 370 29.16 6.96 -25.41
C GLY A 370 29.85 8.11 -26.16
N VAL A 371 29.09 8.89 -26.95
CA VAL A 371 29.58 10.12 -27.59
C VAL A 371 30.06 11.13 -26.54
N LEU A 372 29.34 11.31 -25.45
CA LEU A 372 29.76 12.22 -24.36
C LEU A 372 31.05 11.76 -23.70
N VAL A 373 31.24 10.45 -23.49
CA VAL A 373 32.49 9.90 -22.95
C VAL A 373 33.67 10.13 -23.92
N ILE A 374 33.47 9.95 -25.20
CA ILE A 374 34.52 10.21 -26.21
C ILE A 374 34.88 11.69 -26.26
N LEU A 375 33.87 12.59 -26.20
CA LEU A 375 34.08 14.04 -26.12
C LEU A 375 34.85 14.43 -24.85
N PHE A 376 34.49 13.85 -23.71
CA PHE A 376 35.20 14.06 -22.46
C PHE A 376 36.67 13.60 -22.56
N GLY A 377 36.93 12.41 -23.15
CA GLY A 377 38.26 11.89 -23.39
C GLY A 377 39.10 12.82 -24.29
N ALA A 378 38.47 13.38 -25.33
CA ALA A 378 39.15 14.36 -26.21
C ALA A 378 39.48 15.68 -25.48
N LEU A 379 38.61 16.16 -24.61
CA LEU A 379 38.85 17.38 -23.80
C LEU A 379 39.94 17.18 -22.75
N THR A 380 40.05 15.98 -22.18
CA THR A 380 41.03 15.64 -21.12
C THR A 380 42.35 15.09 -21.68
N GLN A 381 42.49 15.02 -23.01
CA GLN A 381 43.65 14.44 -23.71
C GLN A 381 43.91 12.96 -23.35
N MET A 382 42.84 12.22 -23.03
CA MET A 382 42.91 10.78 -22.78
C MET A 382 43.30 10.05 -24.06
N ASP A 383 43.97 8.90 -23.90
CA ASP A 383 44.21 8.00 -25.07
C ASP A 383 42.88 7.62 -25.74
N GLN A 384 42.85 7.84 -27.06
CA GLN A 384 41.64 7.61 -27.88
C GLN A 384 41.15 6.16 -27.83
N GLN A 385 42.09 5.20 -27.75
CA GLN A 385 41.73 3.78 -27.70
C GLN A 385 41.08 3.47 -26.31
N VAL A 386 41.57 4.07 -25.24
CA VAL A 386 40.98 3.91 -23.90
C VAL A 386 39.59 4.55 -23.85
N ALA A 387 39.45 5.80 -24.35
CA ALA A 387 38.16 6.48 -24.40
C ALA A 387 37.09 5.70 -25.20
N PHE A 388 37.47 5.17 -26.35
CA PHE A 388 36.61 4.33 -27.16
C PHE A 388 36.26 2.98 -26.49
N THR A 389 37.20 2.38 -25.79
CA THR A 389 36.97 1.17 -24.99
C THR A 389 35.93 1.42 -23.87
N ILE A 390 36.07 2.54 -23.14
CA ILE A 390 35.11 2.90 -22.10
C ILE A 390 33.71 3.12 -22.70
N ALA A 391 33.62 3.84 -23.81
CA ALA A 391 32.34 4.10 -24.47
C ALA A 391 31.63 2.84 -24.95
N ILE A 392 32.36 1.90 -25.57
CA ILE A 392 31.77 0.61 -25.99
C ILE A 392 31.38 -0.24 -24.78
N SER A 393 32.24 -0.32 -23.78
CA SER A 393 31.95 -1.09 -22.57
C SER A 393 30.71 -0.55 -21.88
N MET A 394 30.58 0.77 -21.74
CA MET A 394 29.42 1.43 -21.16
C MET A 394 28.14 1.12 -21.96
N LEU A 395 28.19 1.18 -23.30
CA LEU A 395 27.05 0.84 -24.16
C LEU A 395 26.56 -0.60 -23.88
N LEU A 396 27.48 -1.57 -23.82
CA LEU A 396 27.12 -2.96 -23.57
C LEU A 396 26.63 -3.19 -22.15
N VAL A 397 27.20 -2.52 -21.16
CA VAL A 397 26.75 -2.53 -19.76
C VAL A 397 25.32 -1.99 -19.65
N ILE A 398 25.01 -0.88 -20.31
CA ILE A 398 23.68 -0.28 -20.35
C ILE A 398 22.65 -1.25 -20.95
N ILE A 399 22.99 -1.95 -22.04
CA ILE A 399 22.10 -2.94 -22.65
C ILE A 399 21.81 -4.09 -21.68
N VAL A 400 22.83 -4.63 -21.02
CA VAL A 400 22.65 -5.74 -20.07
C VAL A 400 21.85 -5.27 -18.86
N ALA A 401 22.16 -4.12 -18.31
CA ALA A 401 21.45 -3.53 -17.16
C ALA A 401 19.95 -3.32 -17.46
N ALA A 402 19.63 -2.77 -18.63
CA ALA A 402 18.27 -2.59 -19.09
C ALA A 402 17.50 -3.91 -19.24
N LEU A 403 18.18 -4.93 -19.81
CA LEU A 403 17.60 -6.27 -19.94
C LEU A 403 17.33 -6.92 -18.58
N VAL A 404 18.27 -6.83 -17.64
CA VAL A 404 18.10 -7.35 -16.27
C VAL A 404 16.96 -6.61 -15.56
N GLY A 405 16.95 -5.28 -15.59
CA GLY A 405 15.89 -4.46 -15.00
C GLY A 405 14.49 -4.74 -15.57
N THR A 406 14.40 -5.11 -16.84
CA THR A 406 13.12 -5.50 -17.47
C THR A 406 12.74 -6.95 -17.18
N PHE A 407 13.69 -7.87 -17.21
CA PHE A 407 13.44 -9.30 -17.13
C PHE A 407 13.10 -9.77 -15.73
N VAL A 408 13.82 -9.26 -14.72
CA VAL A 408 13.69 -9.73 -13.33
C VAL A 408 12.30 -9.48 -12.76
N PRO A 409 11.72 -8.26 -12.80
CA PRO A 409 10.37 -8.04 -12.27
C PRO A 409 9.32 -8.93 -12.93
N ILE A 410 9.37 -9.10 -14.27
CA ILE A 410 8.42 -9.95 -15.00
C ILE A 410 8.50 -11.43 -14.57
N ILE A 411 9.69 -11.90 -14.19
CA ILE A 411 9.85 -13.29 -13.72
C ILE A 411 9.35 -13.45 -12.29
N LEU A 412 9.55 -12.45 -11.43
CA LEU A 412 9.04 -12.46 -10.05
C LEU A 412 7.52 -12.47 -10.05
N ASP A 413 6.89 -11.55 -10.76
CA ASP A 413 5.43 -11.49 -10.96
C ASP A 413 4.85 -12.84 -11.42
N LYS A 414 5.43 -13.46 -12.45
CA LYS A 414 4.98 -14.79 -12.91
C LYS A 414 5.14 -15.91 -11.90
N LYS A 415 5.92 -15.73 -10.86
CA LYS A 415 6.10 -16.71 -9.78
C LYS A 415 5.26 -16.37 -8.54
N GLY A 416 4.46 -15.34 -8.59
CA GLY A 416 3.69 -14.84 -7.44
C GLY A 416 4.58 -14.20 -6.37
N ILE A 417 5.72 -13.63 -6.77
CA ILE A 417 6.60 -12.87 -5.89
C ILE A 417 6.45 -11.40 -6.27
N ASP A 418 6.25 -10.56 -5.30
CA ASP A 418 6.09 -9.13 -5.51
C ASP A 418 7.26 -8.55 -6.34
N PRO A 419 6.96 -7.96 -7.52
CA PRO A 419 7.97 -7.40 -8.39
C PRO A 419 8.63 -6.13 -7.83
N ALA A 420 8.05 -5.45 -6.85
CA ALA A 420 8.63 -4.27 -6.20
C ALA A 420 9.96 -4.59 -5.51
N ILE A 421 10.14 -5.81 -5.01
CA ILE A 421 11.41 -6.31 -4.46
C ILE A 421 12.56 -6.23 -5.49
N ALA A 422 12.26 -6.30 -6.79
CA ALA A 422 13.25 -6.22 -7.87
C ALA A 422 13.60 -4.79 -8.28
N THR A 423 13.24 -3.80 -7.49
CA THR A 423 13.63 -2.40 -7.70
C THR A 423 14.81 -2.03 -6.79
N GLY A 424 15.18 -0.79 -6.75
CA GLY A 424 16.14 -0.23 -5.79
C GLY A 424 17.43 -1.04 -5.58
N PRO A 425 17.76 -1.38 -4.33
CA PRO A 425 19.07 -1.95 -3.97
C PRO A 425 19.38 -3.30 -4.61
N PHE A 426 18.38 -4.14 -4.86
CA PHE A 426 18.59 -5.46 -5.48
C PHE A 426 19.10 -5.31 -6.93
N ILE A 427 18.40 -4.51 -7.73
CA ILE A 427 18.79 -4.27 -9.14
C ILE A 427 20.11 -3.50 -9.21
N THR A 428 20.28 -2.48 -8.36
CA THR A 428 21.53 -1.71 -8.33
C THR A 428 22.73 -2.62 -8.04
N THR A 429 22.66 -3.39 -6.94
CA THR A 429 23.73 -4.29 -6.52
C THR A 429 24.04 -5.35 -7.57
N SER A 430 23.03 -5.94 -8.17
CA SER A 430 23.20 -6.94 -9.23
C SER A 430 23.87 -6.32 -10.45
N ASN A 431 23.39 -5.15 -10.89
CA ASN A 431 23.94 -4.47 -12.08
C ASN A 431 25.35 -3.93 -11.85
N ASP A 432 25.70 -3.51 -10.63
CA ASP A 432 27.05 -3.10 -10.29
C ASP A 432 28.04 -4.24 -10.46
N ILE A 433 27.70 -5.42 -9.94
CA ILE A 433 28.55 -6.62 -10.07
C ILE A 433 28.73 -7.01 -11.56
N PHE A 434 27.63 -7.15 -12.27
CA PHE A 434 27.66 -7.53 -13.69
C PHE A 434 28.26 -6.45 -14.58
N GLY A 435 27.97 -5.17 -14.29
CA GLY A 435 28.48 -4.02 -15.02
C GLY A 435 29.99 -3.89 -14.92
N ILE A 436 30.53 -3.99 -13.70
CA ILE A 436 31.99 -3.96 -13.47
C ILE A 436 32.68 -5.16 -14.14
N PHE A 437 32.15 -6.36 -13.99
CA PHE A 437 32.68 -7.54 -14.67
C PHE A 437 32.71 -7.35 -16.19
N LEU A 438 31.61 -6.96 -16.78
CA LEU A 438 31.47 -6.78 -18.22
C LEU A 438 32.39 -5.65 -18.73
N PHE A 439 32.50 -4.57 -17.98
CA PHE A 439 33.40 -3.46 -18.31
C PHE A 439 34.85 -3.90 -18.44
N PHE A 440 35.41 -4.55 -17.43
CA PHE A 440 36.77 -5.03 -17.46
C PHE A 440 36.97 -6.16 -18.46
N PHE A 441 36.00 -7.04 -18.65
CA PHE A 441 36.04 -8.11 -19.63
C PHE A 441 36.14 -7.56 -21.07
N ILE A 442 35.34 -6.55 -21.40
CA ILE A 442 35.36 -5.90 -22.72
C ILE A 442 36.68 -5.11 -22.89
N ALA A 443 37.11 -4.40 -21.85
CA ALA A 443 38.37 -3.68 -21.88
C ALA A 443 39.55 -4.63 -22.14
N LYS A 444 39.55 -5.80 -21.50
CA LYS A 444 40.55 -6.83 -21.73
C LYS A 444 40.56 -7.32 -23.21
N LEU A 445 39.40 -7.51 -23.81
CA LEU A 445 39.29 -7.94 -25.21
C LEU A 445 39.78 -6.87 -26.21
N ILE A 446 39.54 -5.57 -25.91
CA ILE A 446 39.87 -4.49 -26.84
C ILE A 446 41.33 -4.02 -26.67
N LEU A 447 41.82 -3.95 -25.45
CA LEU A 447 43.14 -3.42 -25.12
C LEU A 447 44.21 -4.52 -25.02
N ASN A 448 43.85 -5.81 -25.06
CA ASN A 448 44.73 -6.98 -25.08
C ASN A 448 45.73 -7.04 -23.91
N PHE A 449 45.26 -6.89 -22.68
CA PHE A 449 46.06 -7.10 -21.48
C PHE A 449 45.69 -8.39 -20.73
#